data_0dd3fe99647cd9781da091ba37271e69
#
_entry.id   0dd3fe99647cd9781da091ba37271e69
#
_cell.length_a   1.000
_cell.length_b   1.000
_cell.length_c   1.000
_cell.angle_alpha   90.00
_cell.angle_beta   90.00
_cell.angle_gamma   90.00
#
_symmetry.space_group_name_H-M   'P 1'
#
loop_
_entity.id
_entity.type
_entity.pdbx_description
1 polymer ?
#
loop_
_entity_poly.entity_id
_entity_poly.type
_entity_poly.pdbx_seq_one_letter_code
_entity_poly.pdbx_strand_id
1 'polypeptide(L)'
;MKAFHSSVQLYKGTPSLSVEQLNSKIDRKMETETELLVSPELFVALKEKYPEITHVQIRLQRGREHNELNKYRYSVLLHIEAKPETVITPTVESGAALSVQEIETYLREQEPESVCFSGLVNSRVANDVELVELLSQPESKQNVQQLRGKLESKETKSIDPERLYE
;
A
#
# COMPACT_ATOMS: atom_id res chain seq x y z
N MET A 1 -3.66 -8.94 0.30
CA MET A 1 -3.41 -10.38 0.60
C MET A 1 -2.24 -10.95 -0.19
N LYS A 2 -2.24 -10.93 -1.53
CA LYS A 2 -1.14 -11.54 -2.33
C LYS A 2 0.24 -10.97 -1.97
N ALA A 3 0.39 -9.67 -1.82
CA ALA A 3 1.66 -9.04 -1.44
C ALA A 3 2.21 -9.55 -0.09
N PHE A 4 1.35 -9.68 0.92
CA PHE A 4 1.71 -10.23 2.23
C PHE A 4 2.22 -11.67 2.12
N HIS A 5 1.43 -12.57 1.52
CA HIS A 5 1.88 -13.96 1.38
C HIS A 5 3.11 -14.10 0.50
N SER A 6 3.25 -13.27 -0.55
CA SER A 6 4.45 -13.26 -1.40
C SER A 6 5.69 -12.88 -0.60
N SER A 7 5.65 -11.82 0.21
CA SER A 7 6.79 -11.40 1.01
C SER A 7 7.18 -12.46 2.06
N VAL A 8 6.19 -13.05 2.74
CA VAL A 8 6.42 -14.12 3.72
C VAL A 8 7.01 -15.38 3.08
N GLN A 9 6.48 -15.81 1.92
CA GLN A 9 6.98 -17.01 1.24
C GLN A 9 8.35 -16.75 0.57
N LEU A 10 8.61 -15.55 0.07
CA LEU A 10 9.94 -15.16 -0.40
C LEU A 10 10.96 -15.23 0.75
N TYR A 11 10.63 -14.65 1.92
CA TYR A 11 11.51 -14.68 3.09
C TYR A 11 11.83 -16.12 3.54
N LYS A 12 10.84 -17.01 3.60
CA LYS A 12 10.99 -18.42 4.00
C LYS A 12 11.56 -19.31 2.90
N GLY A 13 11.59 -18.86 1.66
CA GLY A 13 12.05 -19.65 0.51
C GLY A 13 13.54 -19.90 0.54
N THR A 14 13.97 -21.12 0.16
CA THR A 14 15.38 -21.40 -0.07
C THR A 14 15.88 -20.68 -1.32
N PRO A 15 17.16 -20.30 -1.41
CA PRO A 15 17.71 -19.57 -2.57
C PRO A 15 17.43 -20.25 -3.92
N SER A 16 17.46 -21.59 -3.94
CA SER A 16 17.26 -22.40 -5.15
C SER A 16 15.81 -22.67 -5.52
N LEU A 17 14.83 -22.24 -4.69
CA LEU A 17 13.41 -22.45 -4.96
C LEU A 17 13.02 -21.73 -6.26
N SER A 18 12.37 -22.41 -7.21
CA SER A 18 11.92 -21.80 -8.45
C SER A 18 10.72 -20.84 -8.20
N VAL A 19 10.53 -19.89 -9.11
CA VAL A 19 9.37 -18.98 -9.06
C VAL A 19 8.05 -19.73 -9.14
N GLU A 20 7.96 -20.80 -9.94
CA GLU A 20 6.77 -21.64 -10.02
C GLU A 20 6.43 -22.30 -8.68
N GLN A 21 7.44 -22.86 -8.01
CA GLN A 21 7.27 -23.46 -6.69
C GLN A 21 6.91 -22.41 -5.64
N LEU A 22 7.48 -21.21 -5.75
CA LEU A 22 7.14 -20.09 -4.87
C LEU A 22 5.68 -19.67 -5.08
N ASN A 23 5.23 -19.48 -6.32
CA ASN A 23 3.85 -19.17 -6.65
C ASN A 23 2.88 -20.23 -6.10
N SER A 24 3.16 -21.50 -6.31
CA SER A 24 2.33 -22.59 -5.77
C SER A 24 2.21 -22.56 -4.25
N LYS A 25 3.28 -22.17 -3.54
CA LYS A 25 3.24 -22.00 -2.08
C LYS A 25 2.40 -20.78 -1.67
N ILE A 26 2.49 -19.69 -2.43
CA ILE A 26 1.70 -18.48 -2.20
C ILE A 26 0.21 -18.77 -2.39
N ASP A 27 -0.14 -19.38 -3.53
CA ASP A 27 -1.52 -19.71 -3.87
C ASP A 27 -2.15 -20.62 -2.81
N ARG A 28 -1.42 -21.67 -2.40
CA ARG A 28 -1.87 -22.55 -1.33
C ARG A 28 -2.09 -21.81 -0.01
N LYS A 29 -1.26 -20.82 0.32
CA LYS A 29 -1.44 -20.01 1.54
C LYS A 29 -2.63 -19.09 1.42
N MET A 30 -2.87 -18.51 0.24
CA MET A 30 -4.05 -17.71 -0.01
C MET A 30 -5.35 -18.52 0.08
N GLU A 31 -5.36 -19.75 -0.42
CA GLU A 31 -6.52 -20.66 -0.34
C GLU A 31 -6.83 -21.13 1.09
N THR A 32 -5.81 -21.25 1.93
CA THR A 32 -5.95 -21.69 3.34
C THR A 32 -6.01 -20.54 4.33
N GLU A 33 -6.14 -19.29 3.85
CA GLU A 33 -6.27 -18.13 4.72
C GLU A 33 -7.61 -18.16 5.47
N THR A 34 -7.54 -17.96 6.77
CA THR A 34 -8.71 -17.98 7.67
C THR A 34 -9.00 -16.61 8.28
N GLU A 35 -8.10 -15.65 8.14
CA GLU A 35 -8.34 -14.29 8.63
C GLU A 35 -9.31 -13.54 7.72
N LEU A 36 -10.21 -12.78 8.32
CA LEU A 36 -11.09 -11.88 7.59
C LEU A 36 -10.27 -10.72 7.01
N LEU A 37 -10.18 -10.70 5.69
CA LEU A 37 -9.51 -9.65 4.95
C LEU A 37 -10.54 -8.76 4.25
N VAL A 38 -10.58 -7.50 4.63
CA VAL A 38 -11.55 -6.55 4.11
C VAL A 38 -10.84 -5.50 3.27
N SER A 39 -11.32 -5.28 2.04
CA SER A 39 -10.82 -4.21 1.19
C SER A 39 -11.32 -2.84 1.67
N PRO A 40 -10.48 -1.79 1.65
CA PRO A 40 -10.91 -0.43 1.98
C PRO A 40 -12.11 0.05 1.17
N GLU A 41 -12.21 -0.36 -0.09
CA GLU A 41 -13.29 0.01 -1.01
C GLU A 41 -14.65 -0.46 -0.52
N LEU A 42 -14.71 -1.55 0.28
CA LEU A 42 -15.97 -1.98 0.90
C LEU A 42 -16.57 -0.87 1.77
N PHE A 43 -15.75 -0.23 2.58
CA PHE A 43 -16.22 0.83 3.48
C PHE A 43 -16.67 2.08 2.71
N VAL A 44 -16.01 2.39 1.60
CA VAL A 44 -16.43 3.47 0.70
C VAL A 44 -17.78 3.14 0.06
N ALA A 45 -17.98 1.91 -0.41
CA ALA A 45 -19.24 1.45 -0.97
C ALA A 45 -20.41 1.42 0.04
N LEU A 46 -20.10 1.29 1.35
CA LEU A 46 -21.15 1.35 2.38
C LEU A 46 -21.92 2.67 2.39
N LYS A 47 -21.31 3.79 1.99
CA LYS A 47 -22.01 5.08 1.87
C LYS A 47 -23.19 5.04 0.90
N GLU A 48 -23.09 4.25 -0.15
CA GLU A 48 -24.18 4.13 -1.15
C GLU A 48 -25.37 3.38 -0.56
N LYS A 49 -25.11 2.44 0.34
CA LYS A 49 -26.13 1.60 0.96
C LYS A 49 -26.71 2.19 2.25
N TYR A 50 -25.90 2.95 2.98
CA TYR A 50 -26.22 3.52 4.29
C TYR A 50 -26.02 5.04 4.24
N PRO A 51 -27.05 5.82 3.90
CA PRO A 51 -26.97 7.28 3.78
C PRO A 51 -26.55 8.00 5.06
N GLU A 52 -26.74 7.36 6.20
CA GLU A 52 -26.32 7.87 7.51
C GLU A 52 -24.78 7.98 7.62
N ILE A 53 -24.05 7.21 6.80
CA ILE A 53 -22.58 7.32 6.70
C ILE A 53 -22.26 8.53 5.82
N THR A 54 -21.97 9.65 6.45
CA THR A 54 -21.71 10.90 5.75
C THR A 54 -20.30 10.98 5.18
N HIS A 55 -19.31 10.40 5.90
CA HIS A 55 -17.92 10.35 5.44
C HIS A 55 -17.23 9.06 5.88
N VAL A 56 -16.32 8.55 5.04
CA VAL A 56 -15.45 7.39 5.33
C VAL A 56 -14.01 7.85 5.25
N GLN A 57 -13.27 7.70 6.34
CA GLN A 57 -11.86 8.01 6.40
C GLN A 57 -11.05 6.74 6.62
N ILE A 58 -10.13 6.45 5.70
CA ILE A 58 -9.22 5.31 5.78
C ILE A 58 -7.84 5.84 6.14
N ARG A 59 -7.25 5.31 7.21
CA ARG A 59 -5.95 5.76 7.74
C ARG A 59 -4.99 4.58 7.78
N LEU A 60 -3.77 4.79 7.27
CA LEU A 60 -2.68 3.85 7.46
C LEU A 60 -2.33 3.77 8.95
N GLN A 61 -1.88 2.60 9.39
CA GLN A 61 -1.40 2.45 10.77
C GLN A 61 -0.13 3.29 11.00
N ARG A 62 -0.13 4.01 12.12
CA ARG A 62 1.03 4.80 12.54
C ARG A 62 2.13 3.90 13.09
N GLY A 63 3.36 4.37 13.03
CA GLY A 63 4.52 3.71 13.60
C GLY A 63 5.71 3.67 12.67
N ARG A 64 6.91 3.68 13.25
CA ARG A 64 8.19 3.69 12.52
C ARG A 64 8.71 2.30 12.20
N GLU A 65 8.18 1.28 12.88
CA GLU A 65 8.58 -0.11 12.67
C GLU A 65 7.92 -0.68 11.41
N HIS A 66 8.73 -1.25 10.51
CA HIS A 66 8.23 -1.86 9.28
C HIS A 66 7.81 -3.31 9.52
N ASN A 67 6.74 -3.49 10.26
CA ASN A 67 6.16 -4.80 10.58
C ASN A 67 4.81 -5.03 9.85
N GLU A 68 4.25 -6.21 10.01
CA GLU A 68 2.98 -6.59 9.39
C GLU A 68 1.83 -5.61 9.71
N LEU A 69 1.78 -5.09 10.94
CA LEU A 69 0.68 -4.25 11.39
C LEU A 69 0.63 -2.93 10.62
N ASN A 70 1.76 -2.25 10.46
CA ASN A 70 1.79 -0.95 9.78
C ASN A 70 1.98 -1.04 8.27
N LYS A 71 2.35 -2.23 7.75
CA LYS A 71 2.39 -2.49 6.31
C LYS A 71 1.02 -2.78 5.70
N TYR A 72 0.22 -3.64 6.36
CA TYR A 72 -0.95 -4.27 5.75
C TYR A 72 -2.26 -3.99 6.47
N ARG A 73 -2.23 -3.37 7.65
CA ARG A 73 -3.44 -2.99 8.37
C ARG A 73 -3.73 -1.50 8.23
N TYR A 74 -4.99 -1.16 8.36
CA TYR A 74 -5.48 0.20 8.30
C TYR A 74 -6.61 0.38 9.33
N SER A 75 -6.91 1.62 9.67
CA SER A 75 -8.06 1.98 10.48
C SER A 75 -9.11 2.65 9.62
N VAL A 76 -10.38 2.40 9.92
CA VAL A 76 -11.51 3.05 9.26
C VAL A 76 -12.30 3.85 10.28
N LEU A 77 -12.56 5.12 9.95
CA LEU A 77 -13.49 5.97 10.70
C LEU A 77 -14.72 6.19 9.83
N LEU A 78 -15.87 5.79 10.34
CA LEU A 78 -17.17 6.05 9.75
C LEU A 78 -17.80 7.23 10.50
N HIS A 79 -18.07 8.31 9.79
CA HIS A 79 -18.78 9.46 10.33
C HIS A 79 -20.27 9.26 10.10
N ILE A 80 -21.05 9.13 11.18
CA ILE A 80 -22.48 8.89 11.15
C ILE A 80 -23.22 10.17 11.46
N GLU A 81 -24.19 10.56 10.62
CA GLU A 81 -25.02 11.75 10.79
C GLU A 81 -24.23 13.04 11.07
N ALA A 82 -22.94 13.06 10.73
CA ALA A 82 -22.11 14.24 10.90
C ALA A 82 -22.61 15.34 9.97
N LYS A 83 -22.69 16.57 10.48
CA LYS A 83 -22.95 17.73 9.61
C LYS A 83 -21.88 17.75 8.54
N PRO A 84 -22.24 17.97 7.26
CA PRO A 84 -21.23 18.11 6.22
C PRO A 84 -20.34 19.29 6.62
N GLU A 85 -19.07 18.99 6.89
CA GLU A 85 -18.06 20.04 6.89
C GLU A 85 -18.03 20.66 5.49
N THR A 86 -17.72 21.94 5.41
CA THR A 86 -17.57 22.61 4.10
C THR A 86 -16.62 21.77 3.27
N VAL A 87 -17.15 21.14 2.22
CA VAL A 87 -16.34 20.29 1.34
C VAL A 87 -15.46 21.20 0.50
N ILE A 88 -14.27 21.46 1.00
CA ILE A 88 -13.21 22.05 0.18
C ILE A 88 -12.80 20.96 -0.81
N THR A 89 -13.04 21.18 -2.09
CA THR A 89 -12.57 20.26 -3.13
C THR A 89 -11.08 20.47 -3.31
N PRO A 90 -10.22 19.54 -2.90
CA PRO A 90 -8.78 19.74 -3.00
C PRO A 90 -8.34 19.72 -4.47
N THR A 91 -7.33 20.52 -4.80
CA THR A 91 -6.59 20.35 -6.04
C THR A 91 -5.90 18.99 -6.01
N VAL A 92 -6.09 18.17 -7.05
CA VAL A 92 -5.43 16.85 -7.15
C VAL A 92 -4.16 16.97 -7.95
N GLU A 93 -3.03 16.71 -7.30
CA GLU A 93 -1.70 16.74 -7.90
C GLU A 93 -1.14 15.31 -8.03
N SER A 94 -0.31 15.10 -9.07
CA SER A 94 0.40 13.84 -9.21
C SER A 94 1.54 13.77 -8.20
N GLY A 95 1.45 12.82 -7.27
CA GLY A 95 2.51 12.51 -6.30
C GLY A 95 3.51 11.47 -6.82
N ALA A 96 3.32 10.94 -8.03
CA ALA A 96 4.22 9.96 -8.61
C ALA A 96 5.66 10.49 -8.66
N ALA A 97 6.56 9.81 -7.97
CA ALA A 97 7.97 10.18 -7.84
C ALA A 97 8.27 11.49 -7.06
N LEU A 98 7.36 12.04 -6.29
CA LEU A 98 7.67 13.12 -5.35
C LEU A 98 8.41 12.59 -4.11
N SER A 99 9.34 13.38 -3.62
CA SER A 99 9.95 13.24 -2.29
C SER A 99 9.21 14.11 -1.27
N VAL A 100 9.46 13.90 0.02
CA VAL A 100 8.90 14.75 1.08
C VAL A 100 9.32 16.20 0.89
N GLN A 101 10.59 16.45 0.53
CA GLN A 101 11.12 17.80 0.30
C GLN A 101 10.43 18.51 -0.86
N GLU A 102 10.11 17.78 -1.94
CA GLU A 102 9.38 18.36 -3.08
C GLU A 102 7.93 18.70 -2.70
N ILE A 103 7.28 17.88 -1.85
CA ILE A 103 5.96 18.16 -1.30
C ILE A 103 6.02 19.40 -0.40
N GLU A 104 6.99 19.49 0.50
CA GLU A 104 7.20 20.64 1.38
C GLU A 104 7.43 21.94 0.56
N THR A 105 8.24 21.85 -0.49
CA THR A 105 8.52 22.98 -1.39
C THR A 105 7.25 23.44 -2.10
N TYR A 106 6.48 22.48 -2.65
CA TYR A 106 5.20 22.78 -3.29
C TYR A 106 4.24 23.49 -2.35
N LEU A 107 4.06 22.96 -1.12
CA LEU A 107 3.16 23.54 -0.13
C LEU A 107 3.57 24.96 0.26
N ARG A 108 4.88 25.22 0.38
CA ARG A 108 5.42 26.55 0.72
C ARG A 108 5.28 27.55 -0.42
N GLU A 109 5.45 27.12 -1.67
CA GLU A 109 5.41 28.02 -2.83
C GLU A 109 4.00 28.31 -3.31
N GLN A 110 3.11 27.30 -3.26
CA GLN A 110 1.76 27.42 -3.79
C GLN A 110 0.74 27.82 -2.74
N GLU A 111 1.04 27.64 -1.45
CA GLU A 111 0.14 27.93 -0.31
C GLU A 111 -1.33 27.52 -0.57
N PRO A 112 -1.59 26.27 -1.07
CA PRO A 112 -2.93 25.87 -1.44
C PRO A 112 -3.82 25.76 -0.20
N GLU A 113 -5.08 26.20 -0.30
CA GLU A 113 -6.08 26.01 0.75
C GLU A 113 -6.29 24.52 1.08
N SER A 114 -6.25 23.68 0.04
CA SER A 114 -6.33 22.24 0.15
C SER A 114 -5.69 21.56 -1.06
N VAL A 115 -4.94 20.47 -0.84
CA VAL A 115 -4.33 19.69 -1.91
C VAL A 115 -4.37 18.20 -1.60
N CYS A 116 -4.52 17.39 -2.62
CA CYS A 116 -4.45 15.93 -2.57
C CYS A 116 -3.35 15.44 -3.51
N PHE A 117 -2.34 14.79 -2.99
CA PHE A 117 -1.33 14.12 -3.81
C PHE A 117 -1.74 12.67 -4.07
N SER A 118 -1.88 12.30 -5.34
CA SER A 118 -2.20 10.94 -5.76
C SER A 118 -0.98 10.21 -6.30
N GLY A 119 -0.91 8.89 -6.13
CA GLY A 119 0.16 8.06 -6.70
C GLY A 119 1.48 8.09 -5.90
N LEU A 120 1.48 8.60 -4.66
CA LEU A 120 2.65 8.47 -3.78
C LEU A 120 2.95 6.99 -3.51
N VAL A 121 4.21 6.60 -3.70
CA VAL A 121 4.64 5.22 -3.45
C VAL A 121 4.95 5.04 -1.97
N ASN A 122 4.20 4.16 -1.31
CA ASN A 122 4.41 3.82 0.10
C ASN A 122 5.62 2.89 0.26
N SER A 123 6.70 3.38 0.87
CA SER A 123 7.94 2.62 1.06
C SER A 123 7.77 1.34 1.88
N ARG A 124 6.76 1.29 2.75
CA ARG A 124 6.50 0.12 3.60
C ARG A 124 6.13 -1.13 2.81
N VAL A 125 5.48 -0.95 1.64
CA VAL A 125 4.97 -2.05 0.80
C VAL A 125 5.51 -2.04 -0.63
N ALA A 126 6.34 -1.09 -1.00
CA ALA A 126 6.86 -0.94 -2.37
C ALA A 126 7.51 -2.22 -2.89
N ASN A 127 8.40 -2.82 -2.11
CA ASN A 127 9.07 -4.07 -2.49
C ASN A 127 8.10 -5.26 -2.55
N ASP A 128 7.06 -5.28 -1.71
CA ASP A 128 6.08 -6.35 -1.69
C ASP A 128 5.14 -6.27 -2.90
N VAL A 129 4.82 -5.06 -3.36
CA VAL A 129 4.06 -4.81 -4.60
C VAL A 129 4.90 -5.19 -5.82
N GLU A 130 6.14 -4.73 -5.88
CA GLU A 130 7.10 -5.09 -6.93
C GLU A 130 7.29 -6.60 -7.05
N LEU A 131 7.40 -7.30 -5.91
CA LEU A 131 7.48 -8.76 -5.90
C LEU A 131 6.27 -9.40 -6.58
N VAL A 132 5.06 -8.90 -6.32
CA VAL A 132 3.85 -9.42 -6.97
C VAL A 132 3.90 -9.21 -8.49
N GLU A 133 4.42 -8.07 -8.95
CA GLU A 133 4.59 -7.79 -10.38
C GLU A 133 5.61 -8.75 -11.01
N LEU A 134 6.76 -8.95 -10.37
CA LEU A 134 7.79 -9.89 -10.83
C LEU A 134 7.27 -11.34 -10.90
N LEU A 135 6.48 -11.76 -9.91
CA LEU A 135 5.87 -13.09 -9.86
C LEU A 135 4.77 -13.29 -10.91
N SER A 136 4.20 -12.21 -11.43
CA SER A 136 3.15 -12.27 -12.45
C SER A 136 3.69 -12.37 -13.89
N GLN A 137 5.01 -12.22 -14.08
CA GLN A 137 5.64 -12.31 -15.40
C GLN A 137 5.83 -13.76 -15.82
N PRO A 138 5.38 -14.17 -17.03
CA PRO A 138 5.34 -15.58 -17.44
C PRO A 138 6.71 -16.20 -17.75
N GLU A 139 7.77 -15.42 -17.87
CA GLU A 139 9.09 -15.89 -18.34
C GLU A 139 10.11 -16.21 -17.24
N SER A 140 9.70 -16.30 -15.99
CA SER A 140 10.70 -16.40 -14.93
C SER A 140 11.16 -17.84 -14.67
N LYS A 141 12.13 -18.31 -15.45
CA LYS A 141 13.05 -19.39 -15.03
C LYS A 141 13.94 -18.95 -13.85
N GLN A 142 13.45 -17.99 -13.07
CA GLN A 142 14.17 -17.39 -11.97
C GLN A 142 13.95 -18.19 -10.68
N ASN A 143 14.88 -18.02 -9.76
CA ASN A 143 14.79 -18.56 -8.40
C ASN A 143 14.66 -17.44 -7.36
N VAL A 144 14.40 -17.82 -6.12
CA VAL A 144 14.24 -16.89 -4.99
C VAL A 144 15.45 -15.97 -4.81
N GLN A 145 16.68 -16.48 -5.02
CA GLN A 145 17.89 -15.67 -4.90
C GLN A 145 17.93 -14.54 -5.92
N GLN A 146 17.56 -14.84 -7.16
CA GLN A 146 17.51 -13.83 -8.23
C GLN A 146 16.41 -12.80 -8.01
N LEU A 147 15.24 -13.22 -7.49
CA LEU A 147 14.18 -12.27 -7.11
C LEU A 147 14.63 -11.32 -6.00
N ARG A 148 15.28 -11.84 -4.96
CA ARG A 148 15.84 -11.00 -3.89
C ARG A 148 16.84 -9.98 -4.43
N GLY A 149 17.78 -10.42 -5.27
CA GLY A 149 18.76 -9.52 -5.88
C GLY A 149 18.11 -8.42 -6.74
N LYS A 150 17.03 -8.72 -7.45
CA LYS A 150 16.29 -7.71 -8.22
C LYS A 150 15.60 -6.68 -7.32
N LEU A 151 14.95 -7.12 -6.23
CA LEU A 151 14.30 -6.23 -5.28
C LEU A 151 15.30 -5.32 -4.54
N GLU A 152 16.49 -5.86 -4.20
CA GLU A 152 17.55 -5.10 -3.55
C GLU A 152 18.23 -4.07 -4.48
N SER A 153 18.32 -4.38 -5.78
CA SER A 153 18.98 -3.51 -6.77
C SER A 153 18.11 -2.38 -7.29
N LYS A 154 16.80 -2.41 -7.06
CA LYS A 154 15.87 -1.41 -7.56
C LYS A 154 15.69 -0.28 -6.55
N GLU A 155 16.18 0.89 -6.90
CA GLU A 155 15.84 2.14 -6.18
C GLU A 155 14.47 2.63 -6.64
N THR A 156 13.47 2.42 -5.79
CA THR A 156 12.13 2.99 -6.00
C THR A 156 12.00 4.27 -5.19
N LYS A 157 11.73 5.39 -5.85
CA LYS A 157 11.44 6.64 -5.16
C LYS A 157 10.12 6.47 -4.40
N SER A 158 10.21 6.35 -3.09
CA SER A 158 9.09 6.01 -2.21
C SER A 158 9.17 6.80 -0.90
N ILE A 159 8.04 7.02 -0.25
CA ILE A 159 7.93 7.79 0.97
C ILE A 159 7.42 6.88 2.10
N ASP A 160 8.08 6.93 3.26
CA ASP A 160 7.49 6.36 4.47
C ASP A 160 6.32 7.26 4.90
N PRO A 161 5.09 6.72 4.97
CA PRO A 161 3.93 7.50 5.37
C PRO A 161 4.09 8.23 6.70
N GLU A 162 4.90 7.70 7.64
CA GLU A 162 5.15 8.37 8.93
C GLU A 162 5.82 9.73 8.78
N ARG A 163 6.67 9.90 7.76
CA ARG A 163 7.34 11.18 7.47
C ARG A 163 6.41 12.30 6.98
N LEU A 164 5.21 11.95 6.54
CA LEU A 164 4.20 12.94 6.14
C LEU A 164 3.45 13.53 7.35
N TYR A 165 3.69 12.99 8.55
CA TYR A 165 3.09 13.47 9.80
C TYR A 165 4.08 14.24 10.69
N GLU A 166 5.35 14.29 10.30
CA GLU A 166 6.41 15.03 10.99
C GLU A 166 6.47 16.49 10.50
#